data_a42ac1bf6d08a26960bdbcb39cdb9802
#
_entry.id   a42ac1bf6d08a26960bdbcb39cdb9802
#
_cell.length_a   1.000
_cell.length_b   1.000
_cell.length_c   1.000
_cell.angle_alpha   90.00
_cell.angle_beta   90.00
_cell.angle_gamma   90.00
#
_symmetry.space_group_name_H-M   'P 1'
#
loop_
_entity.id
_entity.type
_entity.pdbx_description
1 polymer ?
#
loop_
_entity_poly.entity_id
_entity_poly.type
_entity_poly.pdbx_seq_one_letter_code
_entity_poly.pdbx_strand_id
1 'polypeptide(L)' 'MEYKGVEYSVVQLTDGSGWRWEVRFDDGKHKSGVTPVSRALAIKLAEQEIDRVLKNRK' A
#
# COMPACT_ATOMS: atom_id res chain seq x y z
N MET A 1 0.33 6.35 -7.29
CA MET A 1 -0.97 6.78 -6.73
C MET A 1 -0.74 7.45 -5.38
N GLU A 2 -1.66 8.27 -4.98
CA GLU A 2 -1.53 9.03 -3.73
C GLU A 2 -2.83 8.92 -2.93
N TYR A 3 -2.71 8.82 -1.61
CA TYR A 3 -3.84 8.76 -0.70
C TYR A 3 -3.51 9.56 0.55
N LYS A 4 -4.29 10.60 0.82
CA LYS A 4 -4.08 11.51 1.97
C LYS A 4 -2.66 12.06 2.04
N GLY A 5 -2.09 12.39 0.89
CA GLY A 5 -0.73 12.94 0.80
C GLY A 5 0.38 11.89 0.87
N VAL A 6 0.04 10.63 0.88
CA VAL A 6 1.02 9.53 0.97
C VAL A 6 1.08 8.79 -0.37
N GLU A 7 2.29 8.67 -0.92
CA GLU A 7 2.50 7.93 -2.17
C GLU A 7 2.42 6.43 -1.94
N TYR A 8 1.73 5.75 -2.85
CA TYR A 8 1.74 4.30 -2.85
C TYR A 8 1.63 3.75 -4.28
N SER A 9 2.00 2.50 -4.45
CA SER A 9 1.92 1.83 -5.74
C SER A 9 1.43 0.41 -5.56
N VAL A 10 0.83 -0.13 -6.63
CA VAL A 10 0.36 -1.51 -6.67
C VAL A 10 0.84 -2.10 -7.99
N VAL A 11 1.53 -3.23 -7.92
CA VAL A 11 2.05 -3.92 -9.10
C VAL A 11 1.67 -5.39 -9.06
N GLN A 12 1.47 -5.96 -10.24
CA GLN A 12 1.22 -7.39 -10.35
C GLN A 12 2.56 -8.13 -10.26
N LEU A 13 2.57 -9.23 -9.51
CA LEU A 13 3.76 -10.06 -9.40
C LEU A 13 4.04 -10.74 -10.74
N THR A 14 5.33 -10.88 -11.06
CA THR A 14 5.76 -11.40 -12.36
C THR A 14 5.30 -12.83 -12.63
N ASP A 15 5.12 -13.63 -11.59
CA ASP A 15 4.65 -15.00 -11.71
C ASP A 15 3.12 -15.12 -11.73
N GLY A 16 2.41 -13.97 -11.65
CA GLY A 16 0.96 -13.97 -11.66
C GLY A 16 0.32 -14.44 -10.37
N SER A 17 1.09 -14.62 -9.29
CA SER A 17 0.57 -15.16 -8.04
C SER A 17 -0.19 -14.13 -7.19
N GLY A 18 -0.15 -12.86 -7.57
CA GLY A 18 -0.86 -11.85 -6.81
C GLY A 18 -0.42 -10.44 -7.12
N TRP A 19 -0.70 -9.55 -6.20
CA TRP A 19 -0.45 -8.13 -6.32
C TRP A 19 0.35 -7.65 -5.13
N ARG A 20 1.38 -6.86 -5.40
CA ARG A 20 2.21 -6.25 -4.35
C ARG A 20 1.85 -4.79 -4.25
N TRP A 21 1.62 -4.32 -3.01
CA TRP A 21 1.44 -2.91 -2.73
C TRP A 21 2.61 -2.40 -1.91
N GLU A 22 2.95 -1.12 -2.13
CA GLU A 22 4.03 -0.46 -1.42
C GLU A 22 3.61 0.96 -1.09
N VAL A 23 3.87 1.39 0.14
CA VAL A 23 3.52 2.71 0.64
C VAL A 23 4.78 3.41 1.13
N ARG A 24 4.96 4.66 0.74
CA ARG A 24 6.07 5.49 1.20
C ARG A 24 5.56 6.66 2.02
N PHE A 25 6.12 6.82 3.20
CA PHE A 25 5.78 7.94 4.09
C PHE A 25 6.86 9.02 4.04
N ASP A 26 6.48 10.26 4.37
CA ASP A 26 7.37 11.42 4.31
C ASP A 26 8.58 11.30 5.24
N ASP A 27 8.45 10.56 6.33
CA ASP A 27 9.52 10.38 7.31
C ASP A 27 10.56 9.33 6.88
N GLY A 28 10.49 8.85 5.66
CA GLY A 28 11.40 7.85 5.14
C GLY A 28 10.98 6.42 5.41
N LYS A 29 9.92 6.22 6.15
CA LYS A 29 9.37 4.88 6.39
C LYS A 29 8.60 4.39 5.19
N HIS A 30 8.57 3.07 5.02
CA HIS A 30 7.78 2.45 3.97
C HIS A 30 7.21 1.14 4.47
N LYS A 31 6.11 0.73 3.86
CA LYS A 31 5.47 -0.54 4.16
C LYS A 31 5.08 -1.21 2.85
N SER A 32 5.05 -2.53 2.87
CA SER A 32 4.67 -3.29 1.70
C SER A 32 3.95 -4.57 2.11
N GLY A 33 3.23 -5.14 1.16
CA GLY A 33 2.55 -6.38 1.39
C GLY A 33 2.12 -6.99 0.07
N VAL A 34 1.60 -8.21 0.12
CA VAL A 34 1.17 -8.95 -1.06
C VAL A 34 -0.19 -9.56 -0.77
N THR A 35 -1.07 -9.52 -1.77
CA THR A 35 -2.35 -10.22 -1.70
C THR A 35 -2.55 -11.02 -2.98
N PRO A 36 -3.00 -12.28 -2.89
CA PRO A 36 -3.27 -13.09 -4.09
C PRO A 36 -4.64 -12.82 -4.71
N VAL A 37 -5.46 -11.96 -4.13
CA VAL A 37 -6.86 -11.83 -4.51
C VAL A 37 -7.06 -10.94 -5.72
N SER A 38 -6.78 -9.63 -5.61
CA SER A 38 -7.02 -8.71 -6.71
C SER A 38 -6.28 -7.39 -6.51
N ARG A 39 -6.16 -6.62 -7.60
CA ARG A 39 -5.60 -5.29 -7.54
C ARG A 39 -6.43 -4.37 -6.64
N ALA A 40 -7.74 -4.47 -6.72
CA ALA A 40 -8.64 -3.65 -5.90
C ALA A 40 -8.38 -3.89 -4.41
N LEU A 41 -8.19 -5.14 -4.01
CA LEU A 41 -7.90 -5.45 -2.62
C LEU A 41 -6.53 -4.92 -2.21
N ALA A 42 -5.53 -5.02 -3.09
CA ALA A 42 -4.20 -4.49 -2.82
C ALA A 42 -4.26 -2.99 -2.57
N ILE A 43 -5.01 -2.25 -3.39
CA ILE A 43 -5.22 -0.82 -3.21
C ILE A 43 -5.86 -0.55 -1.84
N LYS A 44 -6.90 -1.30 -1.51
CA LYS A 44 -7.59 -1.15 -0.24
C LYS A 44 -6.66 -1.40 0.95
N LEU A 45 -5.83 -2.43 0.86
CA LEU A 45 -4.88 -2.75 1.93
C LEU A 45 -3.83 -1.64 2.08
N ALA A 46 -3.34 -1.09 0.98
CA ALA A 46 -2.41 0.04 1.03
C ALA A 46 -3.05 1.24 1.71
N GLU A 47 -4.29 1.57 1.35
CA GLU A 47 -5.01 2.68 1.94
C GLU A 47 -5.27 2.45 3.43
N GLN A 48 -5.59 1.23 3.82
CA GLN A 48 -5.78 0.90 5.23
C GLN A 48 -4.50 1.10 6.02
N GLU A 49 -3.37 0.71 5.47
CA GLU A 49 -2.08 0.91 6.13
C GLU A 49 -1.76 2.39 6.29
N ILE A 50 -2.06 3.19 5.28
CA ILE A 50 -1.89 4.65 5.35
C ILE A 50 -2.77 5.21 6.47
N ASP A 51 -4.05 4.85 6.49
CA ASP A 51 -4.97 5.32 7.52
C ASP A 51 -4.49 4.95 8.92
N ARG A 52 -4.02 3.74 9.09
CA ARG A 52 -3.53 3.25 10.38
C ARG A 52 -2.35 4.09 10.88
N VAL A 53 -1.39 4.35 10.01
CA VAL A 53 -0.21 5.13 10.38
C VAL A 53 -0.59 6.57 10.68
N LEU A 54 -1.42 7.19 9.83
CA LEU A 54 -1.85 8.57 10.04
C LEU A 54 -2.68 8.73 11.30
N LYS A 55 -3.52 7.73 11.61
CA LYS A 55 -4.35 7.75 12.82
C LYS A 55 -3.49 7.68 14.09
N ASN A 56 -2.36 6.97 14.02
CA ASN A 56 -1.46 6.82 15.17
C ASN A 56 -0.44 7.95 15.29
N ARG A 57 -0.39 8.85 14.32
CA ARG A 57 0.45 10.03 14.39
C ARG A 57 -0.20 11.08 15.28
N LYS A 58 0.63 11.72 16.05
CA LYS A 58 0.20 12.86 16.88
C LYS A 58 0.91 14.11 16.44
#